data_8ee68c0fef7b527b07ac658b7865b5fd
#
_entry.id   8ee68c0fef7b527b07ac658b7865b5fd
#
_cell.length_a   1.000
_cell.length_b   1.000
_cell.length_c   1.000
_cell.angle_alpha   90.00
_cell.angle_beta   90.00
_cell.angle_gamma   90.00
#
_symmetry.space_group_name_H-M   'P 1'
#
loop_
_entity.id
_entity.type
_entity.pdbx_description
1 polymer ?
#
loop_
_entity_poly.entity_id
_entity_poly.type
_entity_poly.pdbx_seq_one_letter_code
_entity_poly.pdbx_strand_id
1 'polypeptide(L)'
;MSGKTWRIGVAGLGTVGGGLLKFLAERPDFAPAGGRAVVTGVSARSRSRKREVDISALNWFDDPVALASSPETDVFVELIGGSDGPAKAAVEAALALGKPVVTANKALIAEHGAELALVAEAKGAPLLFEAAVMGGTPAVKMLREIGRASCRERV
;
A
#
# COMPACT_ATOMS: atom_id res chain seq x y z
N MET A 1 3.23 26.81 -0.71
CA MET A 1 2.37 25.90 -1.50
C MET A 1 1.91 24.78 -0.57
N SER A 2 0.62 24.69 -0.29
CA SER A 2 0.06 23.60 0.54
C SER A 2 0.17 22.30 -0.26
N GLY A 3 1.11 21.43 0.10
CA GLY A 3 1.28 20.13 -0.52
C GLY A 3 0.05 19.25 -0.28
N LYS A 4 -0.24 18.32 -1.19
CA LYS A 4 -1.34 17.35 -1.06
C LYS A 4 -1.14 16.48 0.18
N THR A 5 -2.17 16.32 1.02
CA THR A 5 -2.16 15.32 2.09
C THR A 5 -2.70 14.01 1.56
N TRP A 6 -1.88 12.95 1.65
CA TRP A 6 -2.26 11.59 1.29
C TRP A 6 -2.74 10.85 2.52
N ARG A 7 -3.99 10.41 2.52
CA ARG A 7 -4.61 9.63 3.57
C ARG A 7 -4.34 8.15 3.33
N ILE A 8 -3.65 7.52 4.28
CA ILE A 8 -3.17 6.15 4.15
C ILE A 8 -4.02 5.23 5.00
N GLY A 9 -4.56 4.18 4.37
CA GLY A 9 -5.15 3.03 5.04
C GLY A 9 -4.15 1.89 5.13
N VAL A 10 -3.87 1.38 6.34
CA VAL A 10 -2.91 0.29 6.56
C VAL A 10 -3.62 -0.96 7.03
N ALA A 11 -3.56 -2.03 6.23
CA ALA A 11 -4.08 -3.35 6.57
C ALA A 11 -2.95 -4.31 6.93
N GLY A 12 -3.01 -4.86 8.15
CA GLY A 12 -1.95 -5.69 8.72
C GLY A 12 -1.03 -4.91 9.66
N LEU A 13 -1.24 -5.06 10.98
CA LEU A 13 -0.47 -4.41 12.02
C LEU A 13 0.45 -5.39 12.76
N GLY A 14 1.12 -6.24 11.98
CA GLY A 14 2.22 -7.09 12.47
C GLY A 14 3.53 -6.28 12.59
N THR A 15 4.67 -6.97 12.53
CA THR A 15 6.00 -6.35 12.63
C THR A 15 6.19 -5.23 11.58
N VAL A 16 5.86 -5.50 10.32
CA VAL A 16 6.04 -4.54 9.23
C VAL A 16 5.08 -3.35 9.37
N GLY A 17 3.78 -3.62 9.60
CA GLY A 17 2.79 -2.55 9.77
C GLY A 17 3.03 -1.69 11.01
N GLY A 18 3.41 -2.31 12.13
CA GLY A 18 3.82 -1.57 13.33
C GLY A 18 5.04 -0.69 13.08
N GLY A 19 6.04 -1.21 12.38
CA GLY A 19 7.22 -0.45 11.96
C GLY A 19 6.89 0.73 11.05
N LEU A 20 5.97 0.55 10.09
CA LEU A 20 5.51 1.64 9.23
C LEU A 20 4.81 2.74 10.03
N LEU A 21 3.89 2.37 10.93
CA LEU A 21 3.21 3.36 11.78
C LEU A 21 4.20 4.15 12.64
N LYS A 22 5.17 3.46 13.26
CA LYS A 22 6.23 4.09 14.05
C LYS A 22 7.07 5.05 13.19
N PHE A 23 7.52 4.61 12.02
CA PHE A 23 8.29 5.43 11.10
C PHE A 23 7.55 6.73 10.73
N LEU A 24 6.26 6.64 10.38
CA LEU A 24 5.46 7.81 10.01
C LEU A 24 5.16 8.73 11.20
N ALA A 25 4.98 8.17 12.41
CA ALA A 25 4.78 8.95 13.63
C ALA A 25 6.03 9.73 14.05
N GLU A 26 7.22 9.12 13.90
CA GLU A 26 8.51 9.75 14.22
C GLU A 26 8.97 10.76 13.15
N ARG A 27 8.37 10.74 11.97
CA ARG A 27 8.73 11.59 10.84
C ARG A 27 7.51 12.31 10.25
N PRO A 28 6.90 13.24 10.98
CA PRO A 28 5.70 13.95 10.53
C PRO A 28 5.96 14.81 9.28
N ASP A 29 7.23 15.17 9.04
CA ASP A 29 7.67 15.93 7.86
C ASP A 29 8.02 15.04 6.65
N PHE A 30 7.84 13.72 6.77
CA PHE A 30 8.02 12.81 5.64
C PHE A 30 7.00 13.14 4.55
N ALA A 31 7.49 13.81 3.52
CA ALA A 31 6.68 14.37 2.45
C ALA A 31 7.18 13.88 1.08
N PRO A 32 6.85 12.65 0.68
CA PRO A 32 7.23 12.16 -0.63
C PRO A 32 6.59 13.02 -1.73
N ALA A 33 7.40 13.43 -2.71
CA ALA A 33 6.95 14.24 -3.84
C ALA A 33 6.20 15.53 -3.47
N GLY A 34 6.57 16.17 -2.35
CA GLY A 34 6.00 17.45 -1.92
C GLY A 34 4.61 17.36 -1.27
N GLY A 35 4.15 16.16 -0.92
CA GLY A 35 2.92 15.93 -0.18
C GLY A 35 3.18 15.38 1.22
N ARG A 36 2.20 15.44 2.11
CA ARG A 36 2.24 14.85 3.45
C ARG A 36 1.53 13.49 3.46
N ALA A 37 2.13 12.48 4.09
CA ALA A 37 1.54 11.17 4.33
C ALA A 37 0.95 11.09 5.74
N VAL A 38 -0.33 10.76 5.88
CA VAL A 38 -1.02 10.63 7.17
C VAL A 38 -1.80 9.33 7.20
N VAL A 39 -1.56 8.48 8.20
CA VAL A 39 -2.38 7.29 8.42
C VAL A 39 -3.72 7.73 9.00
N THR A 40 -4.81 7.39 8.33
CA THR A 40 -6.18 7.73 8.75
C THR A 40 -6.96 6.53 9.23
N GLY A 41 -6.63 5.35 8.73
CA GLY A 41 -7.35 4.12 9.06
C GLY A 41 -6.46 2.89 9.10
N VAL A 42 -6.84 1.94 9.92
CA VAL A 42 -6.12 0.68 10.10
C VAL A 42 -7.06 -0.52 10.19
N SER A 43 -6.56 -1.67 9.74
CA SER A 43 -7.24 -2.96 9.90
C SER A 43 -6.27 -4.05 10.34
N ALA A 44 -6.66 -4.86 11.30
CA ALA A 44 -5.92 -6.04 11.73
C ALA A 44 -6.83 -7.05 12.44
N ARG A 45 -6.36 -8.29 12.62
CA ARG A 45 -7.14 -9.39 13.24
C ARG A 45 -7.63 -9.10 14.65
N SER A 46 -6.92 -8.30 15.43
CA SER A 46 -7.26 -8.03 16.83
C SER A 46 -7.00 -6.56 17.17
N ARG A 47 -8.04 -5.87 17.59
CA ARG A 47 -7.97 -4.49 18.06
C ARG A 47 -7.27 -4.39 19.41
N SER A 48 -7.49 -5.35 20.28
CA SER A 48 -6.99 -5.36 21.66
C SER A 48 -5.52 -5.77 21.80
N ARG A 49 -4.87 -6.26 20.72
CA ARG A 49 -3.46 -6.62 20.77
C ARG A 49 -2.61 -5.39 21.10
N LYS A 50 -1.78 -5.50 22.14
CA LYS A 50 -0.84 -4.42 22.51
C LYS A 50 0.15 -4.16 21.37
N ARG A 51 0.35 -2.88 21.06
CA ARG A 51 1.26 -2.37 20.03
C ARG A 51 2.18 -1.32 20.60
N GLU A 52 3.33 -1.13 19.98
CA GLU A 52 4.29 -0.08 20.40
C GLU A 52 3.81 1.33 20.03
N VAL A 53 2.96 1.43 19.00
CA VAL A 53 2.40 2.71 18.52
C VAL A 53 0.95 2.82 18.96
N ASP A 54 0.59 4.00 19.47
CA ASP A 54 -0.80 4.32 19.78
C ASP A 54 -1.62 4.47 18.50
N ILE A 55 -2.69 3.70 18.41
CA ILE A 55 -3.63 3.69 17.28
C ILE A 55 -5.00 4.24 17.68
N SER A 56 -5.15 4.81 18.87
CA SER A 56 -6.45 5.26 19.41
C SER A 56 -7.09 6.36 18.58
N ALA A 57 -6.28 7.20 17.94
CA ALA A 57 -6.72 8.28 17.06
C ALA A 57 -7.01 7.83 15.62
N LEU A 58 -6.73 6.57 15.27
CA LEU A 58 -6.94 6.04 13.92
C LEU A 58 -8.31 5.37 13.81
N ASN A 59 -8.94 5.50 12.65
CA ASN A 59 -10.17 4.79 12.35
C ASN A 59 -9.88 3.28 12.25
N TRP A 60 -10.55 2.50 13.10
CA TRP A 60 -10.43 1.05 13.09
C TRP A 60 -11.45 0.42 12.15
N PHE A 61 -10.99 -0.49 11.28
CA PHE A 61 -11.82 -1.30 10.40
C PHE A 61 -11.59 -2.78 10.72
N ASP A 62 -12.66 -3.51 11.01
CA ASP A 62 -12.59 -4.96 11.23
C ASP A 62 -12.37 -5.72 9.91
N ASP A 63 -12.84 -5.13 8.80
CA ASP A 63 -12.68 -5.66 7.45
C ASP A 63 -11.69 -4.80 6.64
N PRO A 64 -10.57 -5.38 6.14
CA PRO A 64 -9.63 -4.65 5.30
C PRO A 64 -10.22 -4.21 3.95
N VAL A 65 -11.27 -4.86 3.44
CA VAL A 65 -11.98 -4.44 2.23
C VAL A 65 -12.72 -3.13 2.49
N ALA A 66 -13.35 -2.99 3.64
CA ALA A 66 -14.00 -1.75 4.05
C ALA A 66 -13.00 -0.60 4.19
N LEU A 67 -11.81 -0.87 4.76
CA LEU A 67 -10.71 0.12 4.81
C LEU A 67 -10.23 0.53 3.41
N ALA A 68 -9.99 -0.43 2.53
CA ALA A 68 -9.56 -0.21 1.15
C ALA A 68 -10.58 0.64 0.36
N SER A 69 -11.86 0.39 0.60
CA SER A 69 -12.97 1.08 -0.08
C SER A 69 -13.33 2.43 0.54
N SER A 70 -12.84 2.73 1.75
CA SER A 70 -13.20 3.95 2.49
C SER A 70 -12.85 5.23 1.70
N PRO A 71 -13.74 6.22 1.63
CA PRO A 71 -13.43 7.53 1.04
C PRO A 71 -12.33 8.29 1.80
N GLU A 72 -12.04 7.89 3.04
CA GLU A 72 -10.96 8.43 3.86
C GLU A 72 -9.59 7.77 3.59
N THR A 73 -9.51 6.86 2.62
CA THR A 73 -8.28 6.19 2.18
C THR A 73 -7.96 6.59 0.74
N ASP A 74 -6.88 7.34 0.55
CA ASP A 74 -6.35 7.71 -0.77
C ASP A 74 -5.34 6.69 -1.28
N VAL A 75 -4.55 6.09 -0.37
CA VAL A 75 -3.54 5.07 -0.66
C VAL A 75 -3.76 3.89 0.27
N PHE A 76 -3.86 2.70 -0.29
CA PHE A 76 -4.02 1.47 0.49
C PHE A 76 -2.68 0.73 0.63
N VAL A 77 -2.31 0.38 1.86
CA VAL A 77 -1.08 -0.36 2.18
C VAL A 77 -1.46 -1.72 2.74
N GLU A 78 -1.13 -2.78 2.00
CA GLU A 78 -1.41 -4.18 2.35
C GLU A 78 -0.17 -4.84 2.97
N LEU A 79 -0.30 -5.27 4.23
CA LEU A 79 0.75 -5.93 5.03
C LEU A 79 0.18 -7.13 5.82
N ILE A 80 -0.89 -7.76 5.29
CA ILE A 80 -1.59 -8.87 5.97
C ILE A 80 -0.81 -10.17 5.79
N GLY A 81 -0.37 -10.44 4.55
CA GLY A 81 0.23 -11.70 4.15
C GLY A 81 -0.80 -12.77 3.73
N GLY A 82 -0.31 -13.83 3.07
CA GLY A 82 -1.14 -14.84 2.39
C GLY A 82 -1.50 -14.43 0.97
N SER A 83 -1.72 -15.41 0.08
CA SER A 83 -2.03 -15.13 -1.33
C SER A 83 -3.48 -14.79 -1.56
N ASP A 84 -4.36 -15.38 -0.76
CA ASP A 84 -5.81 -15.33 -0.94
C ASP A 84 -6.55 -14.68 0.23
N GLY A 85 -7.88 -14.69 0.14
CA GLY A 85 -8.75 -14.21 1.20
C GLY A 85 -8.71 -12.69 1.37
N PRO A 86 -8.65 -12.17 2.62
CA PRO A 86 -8.85 -10.75 2.88
C PRO A 86 -7.75 -9.85 2.28
N ALA A 87 -6.52 -10.38 2.09
CA ALA A 87 -5.44 -9.62 1.48
C ALA A 87 -5.73 -9.34 -0.01
N LYS A 88 -6.04 -10.40 -0.78
CA LYS A 88 -6.39 -10.29 -2.21
C LYS A 88 -7.62 -9.41 -2.40
N ALA A 89 -8.70 -9.70 -1.69
CA ALA A 89 -9.95 -8.97 -1.82
C ALA A 89 -9.81 -7.46 -1.54
N ALA A 90 -9.02 -7.09 -0.53
CA ALA A 90 -8.79 -5.68 -0.21
C ALA A 90 -7.94 -4.97 -1.27
N VAL A 91 -6.92 -5.63 -1.81
CA VAL A 91 -6.10 -5.08 -2.91
C VAL A 91 -6.95 -4.90 -4.17
N GLU A 92 -7.74 -5.89 -4.56
CA GLU A 92 -8.66 -5.79 -5.69
C GLU A 92 -9.66 -4.64 -5.52
N ALA A 93 -10.26 -4.50 -4.32
CA ALA A 93 -11.20 -3.42 -4.02
C ALA A 93 -10.55 -2.02 -4.15
N ALA A 94 -9.33 -1.85 -3.64
CA ALA A 94 -8.60 -0.59 -3.78
C ALA A 94 -8.30 -0.27 -5.25
N LEU A 95 -7.75 -1.24 -6.01
CA LEU A 95 -7.41 -1.07 -7.41
C LEU A 95 -8.66 -0.78 -8.28
N ALA A 96 -9.77 -1.49 -8.02
CA ALA A 96 -11.04 -1.26 -8.73
C ALA A 96 -11.57 0.16 -8.58
N LEU A 97 -11.26 0.83 -7.46
CA LEU A 97 -11.59 2.22 -7.17
C LEU A 97 -10.51 3.22 -7.67
N GLY A 98 -9.51 2.75 -8.40
CA GLY A 98 -8.43 3.60 -8.91
C GLY A 98 -7.45 4.08 -7.84
N LYS A 99 -7.44 3.46 -6.66
CA LYS A 99 -6.54 3.85 -5.56
C LYS A 99 -5.17 3.20 -5.71
N PRO A 100 -4.08 3.96 -5.48
CA PRO A 100 -2.75 3.39 -5.35
C PRO A 100 -2.69 2.33 -4.26
N VAL A 101 -2.02 1.22 -4.57
CA VAL A 101 -1.77 0.12 -3.63
C VAL A 101 -0.27 -0.08 -3.44
N VAL A 102 0.14 -0.22 -2.20
CA VAL A 102 1.49 -0.64 -1.81
C VAL A 102 1.38 -1.97 -1.06
N THR A 103 2.07 -3.00 -1.51
CA THR A 103 2.06 -4.30 -0.83
C THR A 103 3.46 -4.86 -0.59
N ALA A 104 3.68 -5.49 0.56
CA ALA A 104 4.87 -6.27 0.87
C ALA A 104 4.60 -7.79 0.79
N ASN A 105 3.46 -8.19 0.26
CA ASN A 105 2.98 -9.56 0.25
C ASN A 105 3.54 -10.37 -0.92
N LYS A 106 4.59 -11.13 -0.66
CA LYS A 106 5.29 -11.95 -1.66
C LYS A 106 4.38 -13.00 -2.30
N ALA A 107 3.57 -13.69 -1.47
CA ALA A 107 2.69 -14.74 -1.95
C ALA A 107 1.60 -14.19 -2.88
N LEU A 108 0.98 -13.08 -2.51
CA LEU A 108 -0.02 -12.40 -3.33
C LEU A 108 0.53 -12.01 -4.70
N ILE A 109 1.71 -11.41 -4.74
CA ILE A 109 2.33 -10.98 -6.00
C ILE A 109 2.80 -12.17 -6.83
N ALA A 110 3.30 -13.23 -6.20
CA ALA A 110 3.71 -14.44 -6.92
C ALA A 110 2.54 -15.15 -7.61
N GLU A 111 1.39 -15.25 -6.94
CA GLU A 111 0.23 -16.00 -7.44
C GLU A 111 -0.70 -15.14 -8.30
N HIS A 112 -0.94 -13.89 -7.92
CA HIS A 112 -1.94 -13.01 -8.53
C HIS A 112 -1.38 -11.72 -9.13
N GLY A 113 -0.05 -11.53 -9.13
CA GLY A 113 0.56 -10.27 -9.55
C GLY A 113 0.20 -9.84 -10.98
N ALA A 114 0.12 -10.80 -11.93
CA ALA A 114 -0.26 -10.49 -13.30
C ALA A 114 -1.73 -10.03 -13.41
N GLU A 115 -2.64 -10.71 -12.72
CA GLU A 115 -4.06 -10.35 -12.69
C GLU A 115 -4.27 -8.96 -12.06
N LEU A 116 -3.63 -8.71 -10.92
CA LEU A 116 -3.70 -7.43 -10.22
C LEU A 116 -3.09 -6.28 -11.04
N ALA A 117 -2.02 -6.56 -11.80
CA ALA A 117 -1.43 -5.57 -12.70
C ALA A 117 -2.39 -5.15 -13.81
N LEU A 118 -3.13 -6.10 -14.42
CA LEU A 118 -4.14 -5.79 -15.43
C LEU A 118 -5.27 -4.90 -14.87
N VAL A 119 -5.73 -5.18 -13.64
CA VAL A 119 -6.73 -4.33 -12.97
C VAL A 119 -6.15 -2.94 -12.71
N ALA A 120 -4.93 -2.87 -12.21
CA ALA A 120 -4.22 -1.62 -11.92
C ALA A 120 -4.07 -0.76 -13.18
N GLU A 121 -3.65 -1.34 -14.30
CA GLU A 121 -3.53 -0.66 -15.60
C GLU A 121 -4.88 -0.17 -16.12
N ALA A 122 -5.91 -1.02 -16.10
CA ALA A 122 -7.24 -0.67 -16.55
C ALA A 122 -7.87 0.50 -15.77
N LYS A 123 -7.47 0.68 -14.51
CA LYS A 123 -7.95 1.76 -13.63
C LYS A 123 -6.98 2.93 -13.50
N GLY A 124 -5.81 2.86 -14.10
CA GLY A 124 -4.75 3.85 -13.94
C GLY A 124 -4.23 3.95 -12.49
N ALA A 125 -4.41 2.89 -11.70
CA ALA A 125 -4.02 2.83 -10.29
C ALA A 125 -2.60 2.27 -10.15
N PRO A 126 -1.65 2.94 -9.50
CA PRO A 126 -0.33 2.38 -9.23
C PRO A 126 -0.41 1.16 -8.31
N LEU A 127 0.19 0.03 -8.72
CA LEU A 127 0.46 -1.13 -7.87
C LEU A 127 1.96 -1.19 -7.60
N LEU A 128 2.36 -0.94 -6.34
CA LEU A 128 3.74 -0.85 -5.90
C LEU A 128 4.05 -2.05 -5.00
N PHE A 129 5.02 -2.86 -5.38
CA PHE A 129 5.35 -4.13 -4.71
C PHE A 129 6.86 -4.37 -4.54
N GLU A 130 7.65 -3.31 -4.53
CA GLU A 130 9.11 -3.40 -4.36
C GLU A 130 9.49 -4.15 -3.08
N ALA A 131 8.78 -3.91 -1.98
CA ALA A 131 9.01 -4.61 -0.71
C ALA A 131 8.66 -6.11 -0.75
N ALA A 132 7.77 -6.52 -1.66
CA ALA A 132 7.40 -7.92 -1.86
C ALA A 132 8.45 -8.70 -2.66
N VAL A 133 9.20 -8.04 -3.54
CA VAL A 133 10.13 -8.70 -4.47
C VAL A 133 11.57 -8.58 -3.98
N MET A 134 12.06 -7.38 -3.76
CA MET A 134 13.44 -7.11 -3.36
C MET A 134 13.49 -5.89 -2.45
N GLY A 135 12.98 -6.02 -1.22
CA GLY A 135 12.95 -4.91 -0.26
C GLY A 135 14.36 -4.34 -0.01
N GLY A 136 14.52 -3.05 -0.23
CA GLY A 136 15.80 -2.35 -0.12
C GLY A 136 16.67 -2.35 -1.37
N THR A 137 16.33 -3.11 -2.42
CA THR A 137 17.04 -3.11 -3.71
C THR A 137 16.14 -2.52 -4.80
N PRO A 138 16.56 -1.49 -5.56
CA PRO A 138 15.71 -0.80 -6.54
C PRO A 138 15.55 -1.56 -7.87
N ALA A 139 15.62 -2.91 -7.86
CA ALA A 139 15.62 -3.73 -9.06
C ALA A 139 14.36 -3.54 -9.93
N VAL A 140 13.17 -3.53 -9.34
CA VAL A 140 11.90 -3.34 -10.07
C VAL A 140 11.85 -1.95 -10.70
N LYS A 141 12.31 -0.91 -9.97
CA LYS A 141 12.38 0.45 -10.48
C LYS A 141 13.32 0.54 -11.67
N MET A 142 14.52 -0.06 -11.57
CA MET A 142 15.50 -0.08 -12.66
C MET A 142 14.98 -0.79 -13.91
N LEU A 143 14.31 -1.95 -13.75
CA LEU A 143 13.70 -2.67 -14.88
C LEU A 143 12.61 -1.83 -15.58
N ARG A 144 11.77 -1.11 -14.84
CA ARG A 144 10.77 -0.20 -15.41
C ARG A 144 11.40 0.96 -16.19
N GLU A 145 12.52 1.50 -15.70
CA GLU A 145 13.24 2.59 -16.37
C GLU A 145 13.89 2.11 -17.67
N ILE A 146 14.52 0.93 -17.67
CA ILE A 146 15.10 0.29 -18.87
C ILE A 146 14.00 0.03 -19.92
N GLY A 147 12.85 -0.53 -19.50
CA GLY A 147 11.73 -0.79 -20.40
C GLY A 147 11.19 0.49 -21.06
N ARG A 148 11.13 1.62 -20.33
CA ARG A 148 10.71 2.91 -20.88
C ARG A 148 11.73 3.52 -21.84
N ALA A 149 13.03 3.34 -21.61
CA ALA A 149 14.09 3.79 -22.49
C ALA A 149 13.99 3.06 -23.84
N SER A 150 13.85 1.74 -23.85
CA SER A 150 13.75 0.93 -25.07
C SER A 150 12.51 1.25 -25.91
N CYS A 151 11.42 1.73 -25.33
CA CYS A 151 10.24 2.19 -26.06
C CYS A 151 10.42 3.56 -26.74
N ARG A 152 11.29 4.44 -26.21
CA ARG A 152 11.53 5.77 -26.79
C ARG A 152 12.42 5.75 -28.03
N GLU A 153 13.25 4.72 -28.18
CA GLU A 153 14.17 4.59 -29.33
C GLU A 153 13.54 3.95 -30.57
N ARG A 154 12.26 3.54 -30.49
CA ARG A 154 11.55 2.88 -31.62
C ARG A 154 10.51 3.78 -32.31
N VAL A 155 10.61 5.11 -32.17
CA VAL A 155 9.76 6.07 -32.90
C VAL A 155 10.59 6.85 -33.90
#